data_a3e915f2732bb96840e2817e3a8537d9
#
_entry.id   a3e915f2732bb96840e2817e3a8537d9
#
_cell.length_a   1.000
_cell.length_b   1.000
_cell.length_c   1.000
_cell.angle_alpha   90.00
_cell.angle_beta   90.00
_cell.angle_gamma   90.00
#
_symmetry.space_group_name_H-M   'P 1'
#
loop_
_entity.id
_entity.type
_entity.pdbx_description
1 polymer ?
#
loop_
_entity_poly.entity_id
_entity_poly.type
_entity_poly.pdbx_seq_one_letter_code
_entity_poly.pdbx_strand_id
1 'polypeptide(L)'
;EAHCRSIGVTNVTGKELFGCIGEFSQNYIAEKLGMAVHTGHKLDESIPARPPVMCAGCPHRGLFYTLKKNKLTVLGDIGCYTLGAAAPLAAIDSTICMGASVSGLHGFNKASGEENANHTVAVIGDSTFMHSGVTGLINIAYNESTSTVIILDNSITGMTGHQQNPTTGFNLKGDPCTKICLLYTSDAADEL
;
A
#
# COMPACT_ATOMS: atom_id res chain seq x y z
N GLU A 1 -7.66 27.42 3.08
CA GLU A 1 -8.18 28.76 3.33
C GLU A 1 -7.07 29.72 3.78
N ALA A 2 -6.37 29.44 4.88
CA ALA A 2 -5.32 30.30 5.43
C ALA A 2 -4.23 30.62 4.36
N HIS A 3 -3.77 29.60 3.63
CA HIS A 3 -2.79 29.78 2.58
C HIS A 3 -3.34 30.64 1.41
N CYS A 4 -4.59 30.41 0.99
CA CYS A 4 -5.19 31.26 -0.06
C CYS A 4 -5.26 32.72 0.39
N ARG A 5 -5.66 32.96 1.62
CA ARG A 5 -5.71 34.33 2.19
C ARG A 5 -4.33 34.98 2.29
N SER A 6 -3.29 34.20 2.65
CA SER A 6 -1.91 34.72 2.74
C SER A 6 -1.32 35.18 1.41
N ILE A 7 -1.82 34.63 0.28
CA ILE A 7 -1.42 35.03 -1.06
C ILE A 7 -2.39 36.04 -1.73
N GLY A 8 -3.29 36.65 -0.93
CA GLY A 8 -4.16 37.74 -1.37
C GLY A 8 -5.53 37.30 -1.93
N VAL A 9 -5.88 36.01 -1.89
CA VAL A 9 -7.22 35.55 -2.27
C VAL A 9 -8.17 35.75 -1.08
N THR A 10 -9.01 36.76 -1.14
CA THR A 10 -9.89 37.16 -0.04
C THR A 10 -11.24 36.45 -0.05
N ASN A 11 -11.75 36.08 -1.22
CA ASN A 11 -13.03 35.38 -1.36
C ASN A 11 -12.81 33.87 -1.33
N VAL A 12 -12.59 33.31 -0.15
CA VAL A 12 -12.34 31.88 0.07
C VAL A 12 -13.30 31.36 1.10
N THR A 13 -14.12 30.41 0.70
CA THR A 13 -15.03 29.65 1.58
C THR A 13 -14.68 28.16 1.42
N GLY A 14 -14.55 27.45 2.51
CA GLY A 14 -14.17 26.04 2.49
C GLY A 14 -14.92 25.24 3.56
N LYS A 15 -14.26 24.97 4.66
CA LYS A 15 -14.79 24.12 5.73
C LYS A 15 -16.08 24.63 6.37
N GLU A 16 -16.33 25.93 6.36
CA GLU A 16 -17.58 26.52 6.82
C GLU A 16 -18.78 26.07 5.96
N LEU A 17 -18.55 25.93 4.63
CA LEU A 17 -19.57 25.49 3.68
C LEU A 17 -19.66 23.96 3.63
N PHE A 18 -18.53 23.27 3.54
CA PHE A 18 -18.48 21.84 3.28
C PHE A 18 -18.32 20.98 4.54
N GLY A 19 -17.98 21.56 5.70
CA GLY A 19 -17.63 20.79 6.88
C GLY A 19 -16.28 20.11 6.78
N CYS A 20 -16.02 19.18 7.72
CA CYS A 20 -14.76 18.42 7.80
C CYS A 20 -14.97 16.91 7.88
N ILE A 21 -16.21 16.44 7.91
CA ILE A 21 -16.57 15.04 8.20
C ILE A 21 -17.48 14.53 7.08
N GLY A 22 -17.26 13.30 6.69
CA GLY A 22 -18.05 12.62 5.67
C GLY A 22 -17.39 12.61 4.29
N GLU A 23 -18.07 12.02 3.34
CA GLU A 23 -17.62 11.89 1.96
C GLU A 23 -17.99 13.12 1.14
N PHE A 24 -17.04 13.72 0.45
CA PHE A 24 -17.26 14.82 -0.48
C PHE A 24 -17.67 14.29 -1.86
N SER A 25 -18.84 13.66 -1.92
CA SER A 25 -19.40 13.18 -3.18
C SER A 25 -19.81 14.34 -4.09
N GLN A 26 -19.92 14.06 -5.39
CA GLN A 26 -20.38 15.05 -6.37
C GLN A 26 -21.73 15.65 -5.98
N ASN A 27 -22.65 14.83 -5.51
CA ASN A 27 -23.98 15.28 -5.10
C ASN A 27 -23.92 16.18 -3.85
N TYR A 28 -23.09 15.81 -2.87
CA TYR A 28 -22.90 16.63 -1.68
C TYR A 28 -22.36 18.03 -2.02
N ILE A 29 -21.35 18.08 -2.89
CA ILE A 29 -20.77 19.35 -3.34
C ILE A 29 -21.81 20.18 -4.12
N ALA A 30 -22.55 19.56 -5.03
CA ALA A 30 -23.60 20.22 -5.80
C ALA A 30 -24.69 20.81 -4.88
N GLU A 31 -25.15 20.05 -3.90
CA GLU A 31 -26.13 20.50 -2.90
C GLU A 31 -25.63 21.73 -2.13
N LYS A 32 -24.39 21.68 -1.62
CA LYS A 32 -23.79 22.79 -0.89
C LYS A 32 -23.60 24.06 -1.74
N LEU A 33 -23.43 23.91 -3.04
CA LEU A 33 -23.33 25.02 -3.98
C LEU A 33 -24.67 25.46 -4.57
N GLY A 34 -25.80 24.87 -4.13
CA GLY A 34 -27.10 25.17 -4.66
C GLY A 34 -27.32 24.73 -6.11
N MET A 35 -26.54 23.76 -6.58
CA MET A 35 -26.65 23.19 -7.92
C MET A 35 -27.63 22.03 -7.94
N ALA A 36 -28.09 21.67 -9.13
CA ALA A 36 -28.99 20.52 -9.32
C ALA A 36 -28.25 19.22 -8.92
N VAL A 37 -28.89 18.41 -8.10
CA VAL A 37 -28.37 17.12 -7.64
C VAL A 37 -28.93 16.01 -8.55
N HIS A 38 -28.02 15.12 -9.01
CA HIS A 38 -28.42 13.93 -9.74
C HIS A 38 -29.02 12.90 -8.77
N THR A 39 -30.32 12.65 -8.88
CA THR A 39 -30.95 11.52 -8.19
C THR A 39 -30.67 10.25 -8.98
N GLY A 40 -29.84 9.38 -8.44
CA GLY A 40 -29.64 8.05 -9.03
C GLY A 40 -30.90 7.18 -8.94
N HIS A 41 -30.97 6.15 -9.77
CA HIS A 41 -32.02 5.13 -9.63
C HIS A 41 -31.88 4.44 -8.26
N LYS A 42 -32.95 4.45 -7.49
CA LYS A 42 -33.07 3.59 -6.32
C LYS A 42 -33.42 2.19 -6.80
N LEU A 43 -32.61 1.24 -6.46
CA LEU A 43 -32.91 -0.18 -6.63
C LEU A 43 -33.79 -0.63 -5.48
N ASP A 44 -34.88 -1.34 -5.78
CA ASP A 44 -35.75 -1.92 -4.76
C ASP A 44 -35.11 -3.14 -4.05
N GLU A 45 -34.02 -3.63 -4.60
CA GLU A 45 -33.28 -4.77 -4.08
C GLU A 45 -32.02 -4.35 -3.29
N SER A 46 -31.79 -5.01 -2.17
CA SER A 46 -30.54 -4.86 -1.42
C SER A 46 -29.39 -5.56 -2.16
N ILE A 47 -28.46 -4.77 -2.68
CA ILE A 47 -27.24 -5.32 -3.29
C ILE A 47 -26.28 -5.78 -2.18
N PRO A 48 -25.87 -7.06 -2.18
CA PRO A 48 -24.92 -7.55 -1.19
C PRO A 48 -23.56 -6.84 -1.35
N ALA A 49 -22.95 -6.51 -0.22
CA ALA A 49 -21.62 -5.94 -0.19
C ALA A 49 -20.61 -6.92 -0.84
N ARG A 50 -19.75 -6.38 -1.70
CA ARG A 50 -18.66 -7.12 -2.37
C ARG A 50 -17.32 -6.50 -1.99
N PRO A 51 -16.84 -6.75 -0.75
CA PRO A 51 -15.54 -6.24 -0.34
C PRO A 51 -14.45 -6.82 -1.25
N PRO A 52 -13.40 -6.05 -1.55
CA PRO A 52 -12.27 -6.55 -2.32
C PRO A 52 -11.62 -7.71 -1.58
N VAL A 53 -11.29 -8.77 -2.30
CA VAL A 53 -10.62 -9.96 -1.77
C VAL A 53 -9.47 -10.33 -2.69
N MET A 54 -8.48 -11.03 -2.15
CA MET A 54 -7.40 -11.59 -2.96
C MET A 54 -7.96 -12.59 -3.98
N CYS A 55 -7.50 -12.51 -5.22
CA CYS A 55 -7.97 -13.34 -6.33
C CYS A 55 -8.02 -14.83 -5.98
N ALA A 56 -9.02 -15.54 -6.49
CA ALA A 56 -9.06 -17.00 -6.41
C ALA A 56 -7.84 -17.59 -7.14
N GLY A 57 -7.13 -18.52 -6.50
CA GLY A 57 -5.93 -19.13 -7.07
C GLY A 57 -4.69 -18.23 -7.08
N CYS A 58 -4.71 -17.05 -6.46
CA CYS A 58 -3.53 -16.19 -6.33
C CYS A 58 -2.39 -16.95 -5.61
N PRO A 59 -1.17 -17.03 -6.21
CA PRO A 59 -0.05 -17.79 -5.63
C PRO A 59 0.39 -17.23 -4.28
N HIS A 60 0.20 -15.94 -4.03
CA HIS A 60 0.59 -15.30 -2.77
C HIS A 60 -0.28 -15.73 -1.57
N ARG A 61 -1.46 -16.33 -1.80
CA ARG A 61 -2.31 -16.83 -0.71
C ARG A 61 -1.62 -17.88 0.16
N GLY A 62 -0.78 -18.72 -0.43
CA GLY A 62 -0.01 -19.73 0.27
C GLY A 62 0.97 -19.12 1.29
N LEU A 63 1.62 -18.02 0.93
CA LEU A 63 2.48 -17.29 1.86
C LEU A 63 1.68 -16.77 3.06
N PHE A 64 0.61 -16.03 2.82
CA PHE A 64 -0.21 -15.46 3.90
C PHE A 64 -0.80 -16.53 4.83
N TYR A 65 -1.22 -17.67 4.26
CA TYR A 65 -1.62 -18.81 5.05
C TYR A 65 -0.49 -19.30 5.97
N THR A 66 0.73 -19.40 5.43
CA THR A 66 1.91 -19.83 6.18
C THR A 66 2.27 -18.86 7.29
N LEU A 67 2.29 -17.57 7.00
CA LEU A 67 2.58 -16.51 7.98
C LEU A 67 1.59 -16.57 9.15
N LYS A 68 0.28 -16.66 8.85
CA LYS A 68 -0.76 -16.79 9.86
C LYS A 68 -0.63 -18.08 10.68
N LYS A 69 -0.38 -19.20 10.00
CA LYS A 69 -0.21 -20.51 10.68
C LYS A 69 0.94 -20.49 11.68
N ASN A 70 2.02 -19.79 11.36
CA ASN A 70 3.18 -19.62 12.24
C ASN A 70 3.03 -18.47 13.24
N LYS A 71 1.88 -17.78 13.25
CA LYS A 71 1.58 -16.67 14.18
C LYS A 71 2.63 -15.56 14.15
N LEU A 72 3.15 -15.25 12.96
CA LEU A 72 4.09 -14.16 12.79
C LEU A 72 3.34 -12.82 12.81
N THR A 73 3.98 -11.81 13.37
CA THR A 73 3.56 -10.42 13.24
C THR A 73 3.98 -9.91 11.86
N VAL A 74 3.01 -9.50 11.06
CA VAL A 74 3.21 -9.14 9.65
C VAL A 74 2.94 -7.66 9.42
N LEU A 75 3.99 -6.92 9.07
CA LEU A 75 3.86 -5.56 8.57
C LEU A 75 3.67 -5.63 7.05
N GLY A 76 2.45 -5.39 6.60
CA GLY A 76 2.07 -5.41 5.20
C GLY A 76 2.28 -4.06 4.53
N ASP A 77 2.27 -4.08 3.21
CA ASP A 77 2.41 -2.89 2.38
C ASP A 77 1.18 -2.67 1.48
N ILE A 78 1.18 -1.56 0.75
CA ILE A 78 0.08 -1.20 -0.15
C ILE A 78 0.21 -1.95 -1.48
N GLY A 79 -0.87 -2.60 -1.88
CA GLY A 79 -1.00 -3.36 -3.11
C GLY A 79 -1.97 -4.52 -2.94
N CYS A 80 -1.93 -5.51 -3.82
CA CYS A 80 -2.72 -6.76 -3.68
C CYS A 80 -2.48 -7.45 -2.33
N TYR A 81 -1.32 -7.25 -1.76
CA TYR A 81 -0.90 -7.84 -0.46
C TYR A 81 -1.72 -7.32 0.70
N THR A 82 -2.15 -6.05 0.66
CA THR A 82 -3.06 -5.49 1.66
C THR A 82 -4.32 -6.34 1.86
N LEU A 83 -4.76 -7.00 0.80
CA LEU A 83 -5.91 -7.92 0.85
C LEU A 83 -5.65 -9.18 1.69
N GLY A 84 -4.39 -9.45 2.03
CA GLY A 84 -4.04 -10.47 3.02
C GLY A 84 -4.50 -10.16 4.45
N ALA A 85 -4.86 -8.90 4.74
CA ALA A 85 -5.48 -8.49 5.99
C ALA A 85 -6.95 -8.94 6.10
N ALA A 86 -7.61 -9.13 4.97
CA ALA A 86 -9.02 -9.51 4.93
C ALA A 86 -9.23 -11.02 5.19
N ALA A 87 -10.41 -11.34 5.71
CA ALA A 87 -10.82 -12.74 5.83
C ALA A 87 -10.88 -13.42 4.44
N PRO A 88 -10.57 -14.72 4.35
CA PRO A 88 -10.25 -15.68 5.41
C PRO A 88 -8.78 -15.69 5.85
N LEU A 89 -7.89 -14.97 5.16
CA LEU A 89 -6.46 -14.96 5.45
C LEU A 89 -6.16 -14.26 6.77
N ALA A 90 -6.57 -13.02 6.93
CA ALA A 90 -6.36 -12.22 8.14
C ALA A 90 -4.93 -12.37 8.70
N ALA A 91 -3.94 -12.18 7.83
CA ALA A 91 -2.54 -12.52 8.07
C ALA A 91 -1.62 -11.29 8.11
N ILE A 92 -2.19 -10.08 8.13
CA ILE A 92 -1.45 -8.82 8.19
C ILE A 92 -1.95 -8.04 9.40
N ASP A 93 -1.03 -7.56 10.22
CA ASP A 93 -1.31 -6.84 11.45
C ASP A 93 -1.31 -5.32 11.27
N SER A 94 -0.52 -4.81 10.33
CA SER A 94 -0.39 -3.37 10.08
C SER A 94 -0.17 -3.06 8.61
N THR A 95 -0.79 -1.99 8.12
CA THR A 95 -0.55 -1.40 6.81
C THR A 95 -0.69 0.12 6.93
N ILE A 96 0.33 0.89 6.53
CA ILE A 96 0.36 2.34 6.70
C ILE A 96 0.37 3.06 5.35
N CYS A 97 1.49 2.97 4.63
CA CYS A 97 1.66 3.57 3.30
C CYS A 97 2.70 2.78 2.50
N MET A 98 2.89 3.14 1.22
CA MET A 98 3.84 2.46 0.33
C MET A 98 5.27 2.51 0.89
N GLY A 99 5.89 1.34 1.05
CA GLY A 99 7.24 1.17 1.59
C GLY A 99 7.32 1.13 3.12
N ALA A 100 6.24 1.47 3.82
CA ALA A 100 6.23 1.53 5.28
C ALA A 100 6.32 0.16 5.95
N SER A 101 6.05 -0.93 5.26
CA SER A 101 6.26 -2.28 5.80
C SER A 101 7.72 -2.50 6.18
N VAL A 102 8.65 -2.12 5.31
CA VAL A 102 10.09 -2.31 5.50
C VAL A 102 10.64 -1.36 6.57
N SER A 103 10.37 -0.06 6.44
CA SER A 103 10.82 0.93 7.42
C SER A 103 10.15 0.75 8.79
N GLY A 104 8.87 0.39 8.79
CA GLY A 104 8.11 0.09 10.00
C GLY A 104 8.62 -1.15 10.72
N LEU A 105 9.01 -2.20 9.98
CA LEU A 105 9.61 -3.40 10.57
C LEU A 105 10.88 -3.07 11.35
N HIS A 106 11.76 -2.25 10.76
CA HIS A 106 12.96 -1.78 11.45
C HIS A 106 12.63 -1.09 12.78
N GLY A 107 11.71 -0.12 12.74
CA GLY A 107 11.29 0.60 13.94
C GLY A 107 10.61 -0.30 14.97
N PHE A 108 9.76 -1.21 14.51
CA PHE A 108 9.08 -2.17 15.38
C PHE A 108 10.08 -3.09 16.09
N ASN A 109 11.06 -3.66 15.36
CA ASN A 109 12.07 -4.54 15.95
C ASN A 109 12.98 -3.81 16.94
N LYS A 110 13.37 -2.56 16.63
CA LYS A 110 14.14 -1.74 17.59
C LYS A 110 13.34 -1.39 18.85
N ALA A 111 12.04 -1.19 18.75
CA ALA A 111 11.18 -0.86 19.89
C ALA A 111 10.78 -2.09 20.71
N SER A 112 10.54 -3.23 20.08
CA SER A 112 10.08 -4.45 20.74
C SER A 112 11.20 -5.35 21.27
N GLY A 113 12.45 -5.10 20.88
CA GLY A 113 13.61 -5.89 21.24
C GLY A 113 13.95 -6.99 20.22
N GLU A 114 15.22 -7.37 20.17
CA GLU A 114 15.74 -8.33 19.20
C GLU A 114 15.11 -9.73 19.30
N GLU A 115 14.66 -10.12 20.46
CA GLU A 115 13.96 -11.40 20.67
C GLU A 115 12.69 -11.53 19.84
N ASN A 116 12.02 -10.41 19.53
CA ASN A 116 10.83 -10.39 18.70
C ASN A 116 11.12 -10.35 17.20
N ALA A 117 12.34 -10.03 16.79
CA ALA A 117 12.71 -9.94 15.38
C ALA A 117 12.50 -11.26 14.62
N ASN A 118 12.64 -12.40 15.29
CA ASN A 118 12.41 -13.74 14.72
C ASN A 118 10.92 -14.06 14.52
N HIS A 119 10.02 -13.25 15.06
CA HIS A 119 8.58 -13.44 14.95
C HIS A 119 7.89 -12.33 14.14
N THR A 120 8.67 -11.47 13.51
CA THR A 120 8.18 -10.33 12.74
C THR A 120 8.70 -10.36 11.32
N VAL A 121 7.84 -10.00 10.36
CA VAL A 121 8.22 -9.93 8.96
C VAL A 121 7.57 -8.72 8.29
N ALA A 122 8.25 -8.13 7.30
CA ALA A 122 7.62 -7.23 6.35
C ALA A 122 7.26 -7.98 5.08
N VAL A 123 6.10 -7.68 4.51
CA VAL A 123 5.67 -8.21 3.21
C VAL A 123 5.38 -7.05 2.28
N ILE A 124 6.06 -7.01 1.14
CA ILE A 124 5.99 -5.92 0.17
C ILE A 124 5.98 -6.49 -1.25
N GLY A 125 5.36 -5.80 -2.20
CA GLY A 125 5.36 -6.17 -3.60
C GLY A 125 6.56 -5.61 -4.35
N ASP A 126 6.88 -6.22 -5.50
CA ASP A 126 7.95 -5.83 -6.41
C ASP A 126 7.87 -4.34 -6.80
N SER A 127 6.71 -3.91 -7.27
CA SER A 127 6.48 -2.52 -7.68
C SER A 127 6.66 -1.55 -6.52
N THR A 128 6.03 -1.82 -5.38
CA THR A 128 6.13 -0.96 -4.19
C THR A 128 7.53 -0.97 -3.59
N PHE A 129 8.22 -2.10 -3.64
CA PHE A 129 9.62 -2.21 -3.23
C PHE A 129 10.50 -1.27 -4.05
N MET A 130 10.40 -1.32 -5.38
CA MET A 130 11.16 -0.43 -6.28
C MET A 130 10.79 1.04 -6.12
N HIS A 131 9.52 1.34 -5.79
CA HIS A 131 9.05 2.71 -5.58
C HIS A 131 9.57 3.32 -4.28
N SER A 132 9.50 2.60 -3.16
CA SER A 132 9.77 3.17 -1.83
C SER A 132 10.30 2.18 -0.78
N GLY A 133 10.38 0.88 -1.07
CA GLY A 133 10.88 -0.12 -0.13
C GLY A 133 12.40 -0.15 -0.01
N VAL A 134 13.13 0.17 -1.09
CA VAL A 134 14.59 0.15 -1.15
C VAL A 134 15.23 1.03 -0.08
N THR A 135 14.71 2.23 0.13
CA THR A 135 15.24 3.16 1.16
C THR A 135 15.10 2.59 2.58
N GLY A 136 14.00 1.87 2.84
CA GLY A 136 13.82 1.16 4.11
C GLY A 136 14.82 0.02 4.30
N LEU A 137 15.10 -0.73 3.23
CA LEU A 137 16.10 -1.81 3.26
C LEU A 137 17.51 -1.28 3.52
N ILE A 138 17.90 -0.22 2.81
CA ILE A 138 19.18 0.47 3.04
C ILE A 138 19.31 0.92 4.51
N ASN A 139 18.22 1.46 5.08
CA ASN A 139 18.22 1.87 6.48
C ASN A 139 18.36 0.69 7.45
N ILE A 140 17.76 -0.47 7.16
CA ILE A 140 17.92 -1.71 7.92
C ILE A 140 19.40 -2.15 7.89
N ALA A 141 20.00 -2.20 6.71
CA ALA A 141 21.40 -2.59 6.53
C ALA A 141 22.35 -1.61 7.22
N TYR A 142 22.16 -0.30 7.01
CA TYR A 142 22.99 0.74 7.63
C TYR A 142 22.98 0.71 9.17
N ASN A 143 21.83 0.36 9.77
CA ASN A 143 21.68 0.29 11.23
C ASN A 143 21.87 -1.13 11.79
N GLU A 144 22.39 -2.06 10.99
CA GLU A 144 22.68 -3.45 11.39
C GLU A 144 21.51 -4.10 12.15
N SER A 145 20.29 -3.95 11.60
CA SER A 145 19.08 -4.43 12.24
C SER A 145 18.69 -5.80 11.72
N THR A 146 18.44 -6.74 12.61
CA THR A 146 17.85 -8.04 12.25
C THR A 146 16.41 -7.84 11.81
N SER A 147 16.12 -8.06 10.53
CA SER A 147 14.80 -7.89 9.96
C SER A 147 14.60 -8.81 8.76
N THR A 148 13.44 -9.46 8.68
CA THR A 148 13.09 -10.32 7.54
C THR A 148 12.10 -9.59 6.64
N VAL A 149 12.52 -9.30 5.41
CA VAL A 149 11.70 -8.66 4.37
C VAL A 149 11.36 -9.68 3.29
N ILE A 150 10.09 -9.85 3.00
CA ILE A 150 9.58 -10.77 1.98
C ILE A 150 9.04 -9.94 0.81
N ILE A 151 9.72 -10.02 -0.34
CA ILE A 151 9.30 -9.34 -1.56
C ILE A 151 8.49 -10.32 -2.41
N LEU A 152 7.26 -9.94 -2.74
CA LEU A 152 6.36 -10.71 -3.59
C LEU A 152 6.43 -10.18 -5.02
N ASP A 153 7.16 -10.87 -5.87
CA ASP A 153 7.30 -10.52 -7.28
C ASP A 153 6.21 -11.21 -8.12
N ASN A 154 5.30 -10.41 -8.67
CA ASN A 154 4.35 -10.82 -9.69
C ASN A 154 4.66 -10.15 -11.03
N SER A 155 5.76 -9.43 -11.12
CA SER A 155 6.25 -8.71 -12.30
C SER A 155 5.19 -7.78 -12.92
N ILE A 156 4.35 -7.16 -12.09
CA ILE A 156 3.36 -6.17 -12.53
C ILE A 156 2.82 -5.34 -11.38
N THR A 157 2.40 -4.11 -11.64
CA THR A 157 1.62 -3.30 -10.71
C THR A 157 0.14 -3.65 -10.88
N GLY A 158 -0.32 -4.71 -10.18
CA GLY A 158 -1.61 -5.35 -10.46
C GLY A 158 -2.83 -4.58 -10.02
N MET A 159 -2.87 -4.08 -8.77
CA MET A 159 -4.06 -3.53 -8.13
C MET A 159 -4.64 -2.31 -8.86
N THR A 160 -3.82 -1.49 -9.47
CA THR A 160 -4.21 -0.22 -10.11
C THR A 160 -4.45 -0.33 -11.61
N GLY A 161 -4.44 -1.53 -12.18
CA GLY A 161 -4.79 -1.76 -13.58
C GLY A 161 -3.67 -2.36 -14.44
N HIS A 162 -2.79 -3.14 -13.84
CA HIS A 162 -1.73 -3.89 -14.54
C HIS A 162 -0.72 -2.99 -15.28
N GLN A 163 -0.22 -1.96 -14.59
CA GLN A 163 0.82 -1.09 -15.13
C GLN A 163 2.18 -1.75 -15.11
N GLN A 164 3.02 -1.33 -16.07
CA GLN A 164 4.43 -1.68 -16.09
C GLN A 164 5.17 -1.03 -14.91
N ASN A 165 6.20 -1.71 -14.44
CA ASN A 165 7.10 -1.22 -13.40
C ASN A 165 8.55 -1.60 -13.73
N PRO A 166 9.58 -1.13 -13.01
CA PRO A 166 10.98 -1.43 -13.35
C PRO A 166 11.34 -2.91 -13.42
N THR A 167 10.56 -3.80 -12.81
CA THR A 167 10.82 -5.25 -12.81
C THR A 167 10.16 -5.99 -13.97
N THR A 168 9.36 -5.33 -14.80
CA THR A 168 8.61 -5.98 -15.89
C THR A 168 9.41 -6.16 -17.19
N GLY A 169 10.41 -5.32 -17.44
CA GLY A 169 11.18 -5.29 -18.70
C GLY A 169 10.52 -4.48 -19.82
N PHE A 170 9.53 -3.63 -19.47
CA PHE A 170 8.89 -2.70 -20.38
C PHE A 170 8.86 -1.29 -19.79
N ASN A 171 9.02 -0.29 -20.64
CA ASN A 171 8.89 1.10 -20.26
C ASN A 171 7.40 1.54 -20.20
N LEU A 172 7.15 2.79 -19.82
CA LEU A 172 5.80 3.34 -19.71
C LEU A 172 5.01 3.32 -21.03
N LYS A 173 5.71 3.35 -22.17
CA LYS A 173 5.10 3.29 -23.52
C LYS A 173 4.82 1.87 -23.98
N GLY A 174 5.28 0.85 -23.24
CA GLY A 174 5.18 -0.55 -23.61
C GLY A 174 6.33 -1.06 -24.49
N ASP A 175 7.39 -0.25 -24.72
CA ASP A 175 8.56 -0.71 -25.45
C ASP A 175 9.43 -1.59 -24.56
N PRO A 176 10.09 -2.63 -25.10
CA PRO A 176 11.05 -3.43 -24.35
C PRO A 176 12.19 -2.57 -23.79
N CYS A 177 12.53 -2.77 -22.53
CA CYS A 177 13.64 -2.10 -21.88
C CYS A 177 14.37 -3.04 -20.90
N THR A 178 15.49 -2.59 -20.34
CA THR A 178 16.23 -3.38 -19.36
C THR A 178 15.38 -3.62 -18.10
N LYS A 179 15.17 -4.88 -17.79
CA LYS A 179 14.52 -5.30 -16.55
C LYS A 179 15.47 -5.08 -15.37
N ILE A 180 15.00 -4.39 -14.34
CA ILE A 180 15.76 -4.27 -13.08
C ILE A 180 15.53 -5.55 -12.26
N CYS A 181 16.64 -6.18 -11.89
CA CYS A 181 16.60 -7.39 -11.08
C CYS A 181 16.52 -7.04 -9.59
N LEU A 182 15.53 -7.58 -8.90
CA LEU A 182 15.35 -7.36 -7.45
C LEU A 182 16.53 -7.92 -6.65
N LEU A 183 17.12 -9.04 -7.08
CA LEU A 183 18.27 -9.64 -6.40
C LEU A 183 19.48 -8.72 -6.43
N TYR A 184 19.84 -8.17 -7.59
CA TYR A 184 20.97 -7.23 -7.68
C TYR A 184 20.75 -5.94 -6.90
N THR A 185 19.49 -5.55 -6.69
CA THR A 185 19.18 -4.34 -5.91
C THR A 185 19.30 -4.60 -4.41
N SER A 186 19.08 -5.83 -3.97
CA SER A 186 19.19 -6.25 -2.57
C SER A 186 20.55 -6.82 -2.21
N ASP A 187 21.21 -7.49 -3.15
CA ASP A 187 22.50 -8.18 -2.97
C ASP A 187 23.69 -7.20 -2.89
N ALA A 188 23.54 -6.01 -3.44
CA ALA A 188 24.55 -4.94 -3.30
C ALA A 188 24.80 -4.51 -1.84
N ALA A 189 24.01 -5.01 -0.89
CA ALA A 189 24.21 -4.80 0.54
C ALA A 189 25.15 -5.82 1.18
N ASP A 190 25.40 -6.97 0.53
CA ASP A 190 26.27 -8.03 1.07
C ASP A 190 27.75 -7.89 0.64
N GLU A 191 28.08 -6.96 -0.26
CA GLU A 191 29.45 -6.72 -0.75
C GLU A 191 30.13 -5.47 -0.13
N LEU A 192 29.56 -4.89 0.91
CA LEU A 192 30.16 -3.83 1.71
C LEU A 192 30.47 -4.30 3.12
#